data_e7d71749af7c27a223d272cec28ecd4a
#
_entry.id   e7d71749af7c27a223d272cec28ecd4a
#
_cell.length_a   1.000
_cell.length_b   1.000
_cell.length_c   1.000
_cell.angle_alpha   90.00
_cell.angle_beta   90.00
_cell.angle_gamma   90.00
#
_symmetry.space_group_name_H-M   'P 1'
#
loop_
_entity.id
_entity.type
_entity.pdbx_description
1 polymer ?
#
loop_
_entity_poly.entity_id
_entity_poly.type
_entity_poly.pdbx_seq_one_letter_code
_entity_poly.pdbx_strand_id
1 'polypeptide(L)'
;MTRFVIAALAALTLSVGLGAQQQIRTAKQMPFPQKPDWAKLEVETLHVQGRVHMIAGAGGNIGVQVGDDGVLLVDTGYEQMSGKVLAAMRKLSTGTLRRIINTTLSDAHTGANAVMIKEGRLNQAGPGLGARPNEADLIGHSGLLALMTKIGREKIAPERWPPSTYSVRQKDLYSNNEPVVILHVPNAVTSGDSLVWFRGSDVVASGPIFNQASFPFIDAANGGTINGVIEGLNMLLDIMVPKHNQEGGTMVIPGYGRIGDEHDVLEYRDMVTIIRDRVQAAINKKMTLAQVKAMKPSPTYEYEPRFNRDPAWTADMFIETIYRNLSTRK
;
A
#
# COMPACT_ATOMS: atom_id res chain seq x y z
N MET A 1 43.45 -66.28 32.05
CA MET A 1 43.86 -65.04 31.35
C MET A 1 42.72 -64.63 30.40
N THR A 2 41.88 -63.77 30.88
CA THR A 2 40.62 -63.38 30.18
C THR A 2 40.80 -61.95 29.67
N ARG A 3 40.79 -61.75 28.35
CA ARG A 3 40.84 -60.41 27.73
C ARG A 3 39.44 -59.89 27.51
N PHE A 4 39.11 -58.80 28.17
CA PHE A 4 37.92 -58.01 27.91
C PHE A 4 38.16 -57.13 26.69
N VAL A 5 37.27 -57.26 25.67
CA VAL A 5 37.15 -56.36 24.55
C VAL A 5 36.04 -55.37 24.85
N ILE A 6 36.37 -54.10 25.02
CA ILE A 6 35.42 -53.02 25.18
C ILE A 6 35.05 -52.53 23.77
N ALA A 7 33.79 -52.74 23.39
CA ALA A 7 33.22 -52.15 22.17
C ALA A 7 32.67 -50.76 22.50
N ALA A 8 33.26 -49.72 21.92
CA ALA A 8 32.74 -48.35 21.97
C ALA A 8 31.64 -48.19 20.93
N LEU A 9 30.40 -48.00 21.41
CA LEU A 9 29.30 -47.55 20.56
C LEU A 9 29.41 -46.03 20.34
N ALA A 10 29.70 -45.61 19.12
CA ALA A 10 29.58 -44.21 18.70
C ALA A 10 28.12 -43.92 18.40
N ALA A 11 27.46 -43.14 19.23
CA ALA A 11 26.13 -42.61 18.96
C ALA A 11 26.22 -41.43 18.01
N LEU A 12 25.85 -41.67 16.75
CA LEU A 12 25.64 -40.60 15.79
C LEU A 12 24.32 -39.87 16.13
N THR A 13 24.39 -38.69 16.76
CA THR A 13 23.25 -37.80 16.88
C THR A 13 23.00 -37.08 15.54
N LEU A 14 22.01 -37.55 14.80
CA LEU A 14 21.44 -36.77 13.69
C LEU A 14 20.75 -35.55 14.27
N SER A 15 21.37 -34.38 14.15
CA SER A 15 20.70 -33.11 14.34
C SER A 15 19.79 -32.86 13.12
N VAL A 16 18.51 -33.19 13.28
CA VAL A 16 17.47 -32.75 12.36
C VAL A 16 17.35 -31.23 12.53
N GLY A 17 17.96 -30.50 11.60
CA GLY A 17 17.75 -29.06 11.50
C GLY A 17 16.28 -28.81 11.19
N LEU A 18 15.52 -28.35 12.18
CA LEU A 18 14.20 -27.75 11.99
C LEU A 18 14.43 -26.49 11.14
N GLY A 19 14.24 -26.64 9.82
CA GLY A 19 14.09 -25.49 8.95
C GLY A 19 12.91 -24.68 9.45
N ALA A 20 13.18 -23.49 9.99
CA ALA A 20 12.16 -22.53 10.36
C ALA A 20 11.27 -22.27 9.14
N GLN A 21 10.05 -22.78 9.15
CA GLN A 21 9.05 -22.41 8.15
C GLN A 21 8.82 -20.91 8.28
N GLN A 22 9.36 -20.14 7.33
CA GLN A 22 9.06 -18.73 7.22
C GLN A 22 7.55 -18.57 7.03
N GLN A 23 6.84 -18.10 8.06
CA GLN A 23 5.43 -17.80 7.96
C GLN A 23 5.21 -16.65 6.98
N ILE A 24 4.24 -16.82 6.08
CA ILE A 24 3.77 -15.73 5.21
C ILE A 24 3.22 -14.62 6.10
N ARG A 25 3.78 -13.44 5.98
CA ARG A 25 3.35 -12.29 6.76
C ARG A 25 2.13 -11.64 6.13
N THR A 26 1.23 -11.14 6.97
CA THR A 26 0.01 -10.45 6.57
C THR A 26 0.28 -8.97 6.28
N ALA A 27 -0.66 -8.27 5.63
CA ALA A 27 -0.61 -6.84 5.36
C ALA A 27 -0.25 -5.96 6.57
N LYS A 28 -0.60 -6.42 7.77
CA LYS A 28 -0.27 -5.72 9.03
C LYS A 28 1.22 -5.69 9.36
N GLN A 29 2.01 -6.53 8.71
CA GLN A 29 3.44 -6.72 8.98
C GLN A 29 4.35 -6.01 7.96
N MET A 30 3.76 -5.31 6.99
CA MET A 30 4.43 -4.66 5.89
C MET A 30 4.65 -3.17 6.10
N PRO A 31 5.56 -2.63 5.37
CA PRO A 31 7.02 -2.73 5.36
C PRO A 31 7.65 -1.87 6.45
N PHE A 32 6.92 -1.58 7.49
CA PHE A 32 7.37 -0.82 8.65
C PHE A 32 7.88 -1.76 9.74
N PRO A 33 8.90 -1.39 10.53
CA PRO A 33 9.33 -2.17 11.68
C PRO A 33 8.14 -2.49 12.59
N GLN A 34 8.00 -3.74 13.06
CA GLN A 34 6.81 -4.18 13.80
C GLN A 34 6.52 -3.40 15.09
N LYS A 35 7.49 -2.72 15.62
CA LYS A 35 7.37 -1.80 16.77
C LYS A 35 8.39 -0.67 16.60
N PRO A 36 8.14 0.29 15.71
CA PRO A 36 9.02 1.44 15.59
C PRO A 36 8.96 2.27 16.89
N ASP A 37 10.04 2.95 17.18
CA ASP A 37 10.01 4.00 18.19
C ASP A 37 9.30 5.23 17.60
N TRP A 38 7.99 5.30 17.79
CA TRP A 38 7.13 6.35 17.24
C TRP A 38 7.59 7.76 17.61
N ALA A 39 8.23 7.91 18.77
CA ALA A 39 8.74 9.20 19.23
C ALA A 39 9.89 9.70 18.34
N LYS A 40 10.72 8.78 17.85
CA LYS A 40 11.89 9.11 17.00
C LYS A 40 11.57 9.25 15.53
N LEU A 41 10.40 8.76 15.08
CA LEU A 41 10.01 8.91 13.70
C LEU A 41 9.60 10.36 13.43
N GLU A 42 10.13 10.95 12.38
CA GLU A 42 9.75 12.26 11.92
C GLU A 42 8.94 12.18 10.63
N VAL A 43 8.15 13.19 10.37
CA VAL A 43 7.44 13.37 9.11
C VAL A 43 8.05 14.51 8.33
N GLU A 44 8.12 14.33 7.03
CA GLU A 44 8.62 15.34 6.08
C GLU A 44 7.47 15.74 5.16
N THR A 45 7.42 17.03 4.79
CA THR A 45 6.50 17.57 3.80
C THR A 45 7.25 17.94 2.54
N LEU A 46 6.78 17.44 1.41
CA LEU A 46 7.38 17.67 0.10
C LEU A 46 6.31 18.26 -0.84
N HIS A 47 6.65 19.33 -1.57
CA HIS A 47 5.80 19.80 -2.67
C HIS A 47 5.93 18.82 -3.83
N VAL A 48 4.79 18.37 -4.38
CA VAL A 48 4.75 17.45 -5.53
C VAL A 48 4.58 18.23 -6.82
N GLN A 49 3.39 18.79 -7.04
CA GLN A 49 3.07 19.62 -8.20
C GLN A 49 1.75 20.38 -7.94
N GLY A 50 1.61 21.58 -8.52
CA GLY A 50 0.39 22.38 -8.38
C GLY A 50 0.03 22.65 -6.91
N ARG A 51 -1.16 22.21 -6.50
CA ARG A 51 -1.69 22.35 -5.13
C ARG A 51 -1.44 21.13 -4.25
N VAL A 52 -0.68 20.15 -4.72
CA VAL A 52 -0.50 18.86 -4.05
C VAL A 52 0.88 18.73 -3.42
N HIS A 53 0.88 18.28 -2.18
CA HIS A 53 2.04 17.95 -1.37
C HIS A 53 1.98 16.49 -0.93
N MET A 54 3.10 15.96 -0.48
CA MET A 54 3.22 14.65 0.15
C MET A 54 3.73 14.81 1.58
N ILE A 55 3.13 14.12 2.54
CA ILE A 55 3.69 13.89 3.86
C ILE A 55 4.22 12.46 3.89
N ALA A 56 5.53 12.33 4.12
CA ALA A 56 6.23 11.04 4.26
C ALA A 56 6.61 10.78 5.72
N GLY A 57 6.84 9.51 6.09
CA GLY A 57 7.32 9.11 7.41
C GLY A 57 6.23 8.73 8.42
N ALA A 58 4.96 8.85 8.05
CA ALA A 58 3.84 8.52 8.95
C ALA A 58 3.34 7.06 8.82
N GLY A 59 4.01 6.24 8.06
CA GLY A 59 3.58 4.92 7.61
C GLY A 59 3.60 4.88 6.11
N GLY A 60 2.44 4.76 5.46
CA GLY A 60 2.30 5.08 4.05
C GLY A 60 2.42 6.59 3.80
N ASN A 61 2.79 6.96 2.58
CA ASN A 61 2.77 8.36 2.17
C ASN A 61 1.34 8.89 2.15
N ILE A 62 1.18 10.17 2.49
CA ILE A 62 -0.11 10.85 2.56
C ILE A 62 -0.11 11.96 1.50
N GLY A 63 -1.10 11.94 0.60
CA GLY A 63 -1.33 13.04 -0.32
C GLY A 63 -2.07 14.19 0.39
N VAL A 64 -1.67 15.43 0.12
CA VAL A 64 -2.26 16.63 0.73
C VAL A 64 -2.53 17.65 -0.36
N GLN A 65 -3.79 17.91 -0.67
CA GLN A 65 -4.19 19.03 -1.52
C GLN A 65 -4.59 20.21 -0.64
N VAL A 66 -4.08 21.39 -0.92
CA VAL A 66 -4.37 22.63 -0.19
C VAL A 66 -4.92 23.73 -1.11
N GLY A 67 -5.84 24.53 -0.62
CA GLY A 67 -6.42 25.65 -1.36
C GLY A 67 -7.56 26.34 -0.61
N ASP A 68 -8.35 27.12 -1.34
CA ASP A 68 -9.40 27.98 -0.78
C ASP A 68 -10.56 27.21 -0.13
N ASP A 69 -10.85 26.00 -0.63
CA ASP A 69 -11.87 25.14 -0.02
C ASP A 69 -11.38 24.48 1.28
N GLY A 70 -10.08 24.56 1.57
CA GLY A 70 -9.43 23.91 2.71
C GLY A 70 -8.49 22.77 2.29
N VAL A 71 -8.42 21.73 3.12
CA VAL A 71 -7.49 20.60 2.93
C VAL A 71 -8.27 19.34 2.56
N LEU A 72 -7.72 18.60 1.57
CA LEU A 72 -8.10 17.23 1.27
C LEU A 72 -6.87 16.33 1.50
N LEU A 73 -7.05 15.25 2.27
CA LEU A 73 -6.03 14.22 2.48
C LEU A 73 -6.34 12.98 1.65
N VAL A 74 -5.30 12.33 1.17
CA VAL A 74 -5.33 10.95 0.66
C VAL A 74 -4.52 10.09 1.62
N ASP A 75 -5.23 9.22 2.34
CA ASP A 75 -4.75 8.46 3.49
C ASP A 75 -4.39 9.30 4.72
N THR A 76 -4.04 8.64 5.83
CA THR A 76 -3.84 9.31 7.13
C THR A 76 -2.62 8.83 7.91
N GLY A 77 -1.96 7.75 7.45
CA GLY A 77 -0.84 7.15 8.17
C GLY A 77 -1.26 6.33 9.40
N TYR A 78 -0.28 5.96 10.21
CA TYR A 78 -0.52 5.27 11.49
C TYR A 78 -1.13 6.20 12.53
N GLU A 79 -1.99 5.66 13.39
CA GLU A 79 -2.62 6.40 14.49
C GLU A 79 -1.60 7.10 15.40
N GLN A 80 -0.51 6.41 15.73
CA GLN A 80 0.56 6.94 16.60
C GLN A 80 1.30 8.14 15.99
N MET A 81 1.19 8.35 14.69
CA MET A 81 1.78 9.47 13.97
C MET A 81 0.80 10.63 13.74
N SER A 82 -0.45 10.49 14.13
CA SER A 82 -1.52 11.46 13.86
C SER A 82 -1.19 12.89 14.29
N GLY A 83 -0.60 13.07 15.47
CA GLY A 83 -0.18 14.41 15.96
C GLY A 83 0.89 15.05 15.08
N LYS A 84 1.88 14.27 14.60
CA LYS A 84 2.94 14.77 13.71
C LYS A 84 2.38 15.07 12.30
N VAL A 85 1.48 14.21 11.79
CA VAL A 85 0.77 14.45 10.51
C VAL A 85 -0.07 15.72 10.58
N LEU A 86 -0.81 15.90 11.66
CA LEU A 86 -1.65 17.09 11.86
C LEU A 86 -0.79 18.37 11.92
N ALA A 87 0.33 18.33 12.65
CA ALA A 87 1.25 19.45 12.71
C ALA A 87 1.88 19.77 11.33
N ALA A 88 2.23 18.74 10.56
CA ALA A 88 2.75 18.89 9.20
C ALA A 88 1.69 19.47 8.25
N MET A 89 0.46 18.99 8.29
CA MET A 89 -0.67 19.52 7.52
C MET A 89 -0.92 21.00 7.83
N ARG A 90 -0.90 21.39 9.11
CA ARG A 90 -1.11 22.78 9.53
C ARG A 90 0.00 23.74 9.11
N LYS A 91 1.23 23.24 8.89
CA LYS A 91 2.31 24.04 8.29
C LYS A 91 2.06 24.33 6.80
N LEU A 92 1.38 23.41 6.09
CA LEU A 92 1.05 23.60 4.68
C LEU A 92 -0.18 24.49 4.50
N SER A 93 -1.17 24.41 5.39
CA SER A 93 -2.39 25.22 5.31
C SER A 93 -3.05 25.39 6.67
N THR A 94 -3.56 26.61 6.91
CA THR A 94 -4.46 26.92 8.02
C THR A 94 -5.92 26.60 7.70
N GLY A 95 -6.21 26.18 6.46
CA GLY A 95 -7.53 25.79 6.01
C GLY A 95 -8.07 24.57 6.75
N THR A 96 -9.39 24.47 6.81
CA THR A 96 -10.07 23.35 7.47
C THR A 96 -9.87 22.06 6.69
N LEU A 97 -9.61 20.95 7.36
CA LEU A 97 -9.64 19.62 6.75
C LEU A 97 -11.11 19.28 6.36
N ARG A 98 -11.34 19.13 5.06
CA ARG A 98 -12.69 18.91 4.50
C ARG A 98 -12.94 17.46 4.17
N ARG A 99 -11.97 16.79 3.57
CA ARG A 99 -12.12 15.44 3.06
C ARG A 99 -10.88 14.60 3.33
N ILE A 100 -11.13 13.33 3.53
CA ILE A 100 -10.11 12.28 3.59
C ILE A 100 -10.56 11.19 2.61
N ILE A 101 -9.67 10.73 1.74
CA ILE A 101 -9.93 9.63 0.81
C ILE A 101 -8.99 8.49 1.17
N ASN A 102 -9.52 7.32 1.48
CA ASN A 102 -8.71 6.14 1.74
C ASN A 102 -8.45 5.36 0.46
N THR A 103 -7.18 5.01 0.24
CA THR A 103 -6.75 4.22 -0.92
C THR A 103 -6.76 2.73 -0.67
N THR A 104 -6.67 2.27 0.57
CA THR A 104 -6.54 0.84 0.94
C THR A 104 -6.95 0.57 2.38
N LEU A 105 -6.85 -0.71 2.80
CA LEU A 105 -7.23 -1.19 4.14
C LEU A 105 -6.14 -1.02 5.22
N SER A 106 -4.88 -0.95 4.84
CA SER A 106 -3.73 -1.05 5.75
C SER A 106 -3.75 0.00 6.89
N ASP A 107 -3.34 -0.38 8.09
CA ASP A 107 -3.16 0.54 9.23
C ASP A 107 -2.15 1.65 8.94
N ALA A 108 -1.16 1.40 8.08
CA ALA A 108 -0.19 2.40 7.64
C ALA A 108 -0.82 3.51 6.77
N HIS A 109 -2.02 3.30 6.27
CA HIS A 109 -2.78 4.23 5.42
C HIS A 109 -4.03 4.78 6.11
N THR A 110 -4.70 3.98 6.95
CA THR A 110 -6.00 4.34 7.55
C THR A 110 -5.98 4.44 9.07
N GLY A 111 -4.82 4.21 9.70
CA GLY A 111 -4.70 4.12 11.16
C GLY A 111 -5.16 5.36 11.88
N ALA A 112 -4.82 6.54 11.37
CA ALA A 112 -5.16 7.81 11.98
C ALA A 112 -6.54 8.35 11.58
N ASN A 113 -7.36 7.64 10.80
CA ASN A 113 -8.68 8.10 10.37
C ASN A 113 -9.51 8.66 11.53
N ALA A 114 -9.65 7.92 12.63
CA ALA A 114 -10.49 8.30 13.76
C ALA A 114 -10.07 9.61 14.45
N VAL A 115 -8.78 9.93 14.41
CA VAL A 115 -8.23 11.19 14.91
C VAL A 115 -8.44 12.31 13.89
N MET A 116 -8.07 12.05 12.63
CA MET A 116 -8.06 13.06 11.59
C MET A 116 -9.47 13.58 11.23
N ILE A 117 -10.48 12.72 11.20
CA ILE A 117 -11.86 13.14 10.92
C ILE A 117 -12.39 14.18 11.92
N LYS A 118 -11.99 14.07 13.21
CA LYS A 118 -12.41 14.99 14.28
C LYS A 118 -11.75 16.37 14.19
N GLU A 119 -10.62 16.46 13.50
CA GLU A 119 -9.89 17.71 13.28
C GLU A 119 -10.46 18.53 12.10
N GLY A 120 -11.38 17.92 11.36
CA GLY A 120 -11.98 18.53 10.18
C GLY A 120 -13.39 19.01 10.40
N ARG A 121 -13.94 19.68 9.38
CA ARG A 121 -15.35 20.08 9.31
C ARG A 121 -15.82 20.06 7.87
N LEU A 122 -16.97 19.48 7.64
CA LEU A 122 -17.69 19.63 6.38
C LEU A 122 -18.72 20.79 6.56
N ASN A 123 -18.61 21.84 5.75
CA ASN A 123 -19.49 23.02 5.89
C ASN A 123 -20.94 22.75 5.46
N GLN A 124 -21.18 21.75 4.65
CA GLN A 124 -22.50 21.30 4.23
C GLN A 124 -22.49 19.79 4.05
N ALA A 125 -23.25 19.09 4.88
CA ALA A 125 -23.65 17.73 4.56
C ALA A 125 -24.59 17.80 3.35
N GLY A 126 -24.11 17.38 2.20
CA GLY A 126 -24.97 17.16 1.04
C GLY A 126 -26.03 16.09 1.39
N PRO A 127 -27.25 16.17 0.89
CA PRO A 127 -28.26 15.16 1.17
C PRO A 127 -27.78 13.79 0.66
N GLY A 128 -27.67 12.83 1.57
CA GLY A 128 -27.54 11.42 1.25
C GLY A 128 -26.16 10.75 1.42
N LEU A 129 -25.16 11.37 2.02
CA LEU A 129 -23.80 10.85 1.99
C LEU A 129 -23.15 10.52 3.35
N GLY A 130 -23.88 10.16 4.38
CA GLY A 130 -23.27 9.63 5.60
C GLY A 130 -22.27 10.54 6.36
N ALA A 131 -21.92 11.68 5.78
CA ALA A 131 -21.01 12.66 6.39
C ALA A 131 -21.58 13.18 7.71
N ARG A 132 -20.73 13.16 8.75
CA ARG A 132 -21.14 13.63 10.08
C ARG A 132 -20.97 15.14 10.19
N PRO A 133 -21.94 15.86 10.75
CA PRO A 133 -21.77 17.29 11.03
C PRO A 133 -20.52 17.51 11.91
N ASN A 134 -19.73 18.54 11.60
CA ASN A 134 -18.52 18.91 12.32
C ASN A 134 -17.34 17.91 12.26
N GLU A 135 -17.35 16.98 11.30
CA GLU A 135 -16.23 16.09 11.01
C GLU A 135 -15.80 16.26 9.54
N ALA A 136 -14.56 15.86 9.20
CA ALA A 136 -14.15 15.73 7.80
C ALA A 136 -14.93 14.57 7.15
N ASP A 137 -15.24 14.71 5.86
CA ASP A 137 -15.86 13.62 5.09
C ASP A 137 -14.83 12.56 4.76
N LEU A 138 -14.95 11.37 5.37
CA LEU A 138 -14.09 10.24 5.12
C LEU A 138 -14.73 9.36 4.03
N ILE A 139 -14.04 9.25 2.90
CA ILE A 139 -14.50 8.58 1.68
C ILE A 139 -13.67 7.32 1.43
N GLY A 140 -14.32 6.21 1.08
CA GLY A 140 -13.67 4.98 0.64
C GLY A 140 -14.54 4.21 -0.35
N HIS A 141 -13.94 3.26 -1.08
CA HIS A 141 -14.74 2.36 -1.91
C HIS A 141 -15.58 1.41 -1.03
N SER A 142 -16.77 1.04 -1.49
CA SER A 142 -17.65 0.10 -0.76
C SER A 142 -16.99 -1.25 -0.48
N GLY A 143 -16.07 -1.69 -1.36
CA GLY A 143 -15.22 -2.85 -1.14
C GLY A 143 -14.32 -2.70 0.10
N LEU A 144 -13.74 -1.52 0.33
CA LEU A 144 -12.97 -1.24 1.54
C LEU A 144 -13.83 -1.35 2.80
N LEU A 145 -15.02 -0.76 2.80
CA LEU A 145 -15.96 -0.87 3.91
C LEU A 145 -16.38 -2.33 4.16
N ALA A 146 -16.62 -3.10 3.09
CA ALA A 146 -16.95 -4.52 3.20
C ALA A 146 -15.81 -5.34 3.84
N LEU A 147 -14.56 -5.03 3.49
CA LEU A 147 -13.38 -5.65 4.13
C LEU A 147 -13.27 -5.29 5.61
N MET A 148 -13.43 -4.02 5.97
CA MET A 148 -13.41 -3.58 7.37
C MET A 148 -14.53 -4.27 8.17
N THR A 149 -15.73 -4.39 7.58
CA THR A 149 -16.88 -5.10 8.17
C THR A 149 -16.57 -6.59 8.38
N LYS A 150 -15.98 -7.26 7.38
CA LYS A 150 -15.58 -8.66 7.44
C LYS A 150 -14.53 -8.91 8.55
N ILE A 151 -13.57 -8.01 8.69
CA ILE A 151 -12.52 -8.10 9.73
C ILE A 151 -13.13 -7.87 11.11
N GLY A 152 -14.14 -7.00 11.21
CA GLY A 152 -14.94 -6.78 12.40
C GLY A 152 -14.46 -5.62 13.28
N ARG A 153 -15.41 -5.11 14.06
CA ARG A 153 -15.24 -3.92 14.93
C ARG A 153 -14.23 -4.11 16.04
N GLU A 154 -13.98 -5.35 16.43
CA GLU A 154 -13.00 -5.68 17.48
C GLU A 154 -11.55 -5.48 17.02
N LYS A 155 -11.31 -5.55 15.71
CA LYS A 155 -9.97 -5.42 15.12
C LYS A 155 -9.76 -4.06 14.47
N ILE A 156 -10.82 -3.46 13.92
CA ILE A 156 -10.82 -2.14 13.30
C ILE A 156 -11.95 -1.35 13.92
N ALA A 157 -11.61 -0.34 14.70
CA ALA A 157 -12.60 0.52 15.38
C ALA A 157 -13.53 1.18 14.35
N PRO A 158 -14.86 1.20 14.58
CA PRO A 158 -15.84 1.78 13.64
C PRO A 158 -15.59 3.23 13.26
N GLU A 159 -14.95 3.98 14.14
CA GLU A 159 -14.58 5.38 13.92
C GLU A 159 -13.58 5.56 12.77
N ARG A 160 -12.88 4.50 12.41
CA ARG A 160 -11.94 4.45 11.27
C ARG A 160 -12.63 4.11 9.94
N TRP A 161 -13.89 3.67 9.97
CA TRP A 161 -14.59 3.21 8.77
C TRP A 161 -15.13 4.40 7.98
N PRO A 162 -15.02 4.37 6.63
CA PRO A 162 -15.55 5.44 5.80
C PRO A 162 -17.09 5.46 5.85
N PRO A 163 -17.71 6.54 6.40
CA PRO A 163 -19.15 6.70 6.37
C PRO A 163 -19.65 7.05 4.97
N SER A 164 -18.81 7.72 4.18
CA SER A 164 -19.11 8.05 2.78
C SER A 164 -18.46 7.02 1.85
N THR A 165 -19.29 6.26 1.15
CA THR A 165 -18.80 5.23 0.22
C THR A 165 -19.26 5.46 -1.20
N TYR A 166 -18.49 4.92 -2.16
CA TYR A 166 -18.87 4.80 -3.56
C TYR A 166 -18.67 3.35 -4.02
N SER A 167 -19.46 2.90 -5.01
CA SER A 167 -19.47 1.53 -5.50
C SER A 167 -19.25 1.43 -7.01
N VAL A 168 -19.03 2.56 -7.66
CA VAL A 168 -18.76 2.67 -9.10
C VAL A 168 -17.26 2.60 -9.36
N ARG A 169 -16.87 2.33 -10.62
CA ARG A 169 -15.44 2.26 -10.99
C ARG A 169 -14.73 3.62 -10.81
N GLN A 170 -15.43 4.72 -11.04
CA GLN A 170 -14.92 6.08 -10.94
C GLN A 170 -15.88 6.96 -10.16
N LYS A 171 -15.36 7.77 -9.25
CA LYS A 171 -16.08 8.82 -8.55
C LYS A 171 -15.36 10.14 -8.76
N ASP A 172 -16.09 11.13 -9.23
CA ASP A 172 -15.57 12.48 -9.41
C ASP A 172 -15.96 13.38 -8.23
N LEU A 173 -15.00 14.18 -7.81
CA LEU A 173 -15.14 15.25 -6.83
C LEU A 173 -14.59 16.55 -7.44
N TYR A 174 -14.94 17.67 -6.83
CA TYR A 174 -14.33 18.96 -7.11
C TYR A 174 -13.81 19.53 -5.79
N SER A 175 -12.55 19.94 -5.76
CA SER A 175 -11.90 20.45 -4.56
C SER A 175 -10.75 21.40 -4.94
N ASN A 176 -10.69 22.54 -4.26
CA ASN A 176 -9.64 23.53 -4.47
C ASN A 176 -9.46 23.93 -5.94
N ASN A 177 -10.59 24.16 -6.61
CA ASN A 177 -10.64 24.58 -8.00
C ASN A 177 -10.10 23.59 -9.03
N GLU A 178 -10.09 22.28 -8.69
CA GLU A 178 -9.75 21.24 -9.67
C GLU A 178 -10.61 19.97 -9.51
N PRO A 179 -10.81 19.20 -10.60
CA PRO A 179 -11.41 17.87 -10.51
C PRO A 179 -10.45 16.91 -9.78
N VAL A 180 -11.01 16.14 -8.84
CA VAL A 180 -10.34 15.03 -8.16
C VAL A 180 -11.07 13.75 -8.52
N VAL A 181 -10.40 12.84 -9.20
CA VAL A 181 -10.98 11.59 -9.70
C VAL A 181 -10.49 10.43 -8.83
N ILE A 182 -11.42 9.66 -8.28
CA ILE A 182 -11.12 8.46 -7.50
C ILE A 182 -11.45 7.25 -8.38
N LEU A 183 -10.45 6.41 -8.65
CA LEU A 183 -10.57 5.21 -9.48
C LEU A 183 -10.47 3.96 -8.60
N HIS A 184 -11.50 3.13 -8.60
CA HIS A 184 -11.43 1.84 -7.93
C HIS A 184 -10.55 0.86 -8.72
N VAL A 185 -9.63 0.21 -8.02
CA VAL A 185 -8.75 -0.82 -8.57
C VAL A 185 -9.09 -2.16 -7.91
N PRO A 186 -9.85 -3.02 -8.58
CA PRO A 186 -10.27 -4.28 -7.99
C PRO A 186 -9.11 -5.25 -7.85
N ASN A 187 -9.05 -5.93 -6.72
CA ASN A 187 -8.14 -7.06 -6.46
C ASN A 187 -6.63 -6.76 -6.65
N ALA A 188 -6.17 -5.53 -6.40
CA ALA A 188 -4.76 -5.19 -6.42
C ALA A 188 -4.06 -5.66 -5.13
N VAL A 189 -3.80 -4.78 -4.17
CA VAL A 189 -3.31 -5.14 -2.83
C VAL A 189 -4.41 -5.80 -2.02
N THR A 190 -5.64 -5.27 -2.13
CA THR A 190 -6.90 -5.79 -1.58
C THR A 190 -8.00 -5.69 -2.63
N SER A 191 -9.23 -6.09 -2.30
CA SER A 191 -10.40 -5.85 -3.17
C SER A 191 -10.99 -4.44 -3.06
N GLY A 192 -10.46 -3.58 -2.18
CA GLY A 192 -11.03 -2.26 -1.89
C GLY A 192 -10.11 -1.08 -2.24
N ASP A 193 -9.09 -1.29 -3.06
CA ASP A 193 -8.08 -0.26 -3.34
C ASP A 193 -8.55 0.81 -4.34
N SER A 194 -7.94 1.98 -4.26
CA SER A 194 -8.26 3.12 -5.12
C SER A 194 -7.01 3.94 -5.47
N LEU A 195 -7.03 4.56 -6.65
CA LEU A 195 -6.13 5.65 -7.06
C LEU A 195 -6.87 6.97 -6.87
N VAL A 196 -6.16 8.03 -6.54
CA VAL A 196 -6.72 9.39 -6.44
C VAL A 196 -5.93 10.33 -7.34
N TRP A 197 -6.59 10.86 -8.39
CA TRP A 197 -5.98 11.70 -9.39
C TRP A 197 -6.45 13.16 -9.27
N PHE A 198 -5.52 14.05 -8.99
CA PHE A 198 -5.68 15.50 -8.95
C PHE A 198 -5.40 16.04 -10.36
N ARG A 199 -6.45 16.23 -11.15
CA ARG A 199 -6.32 16.49 -12.60
C ARG A 199 -5.70 17.83 -12.94
N GLY A 200 -5.99 18.87 -12.18
CA GLY A 200 -5.44 20.20 -12.39
C GLY A 200 -3.98 20.31 -11.97
N SER A 201 -3.64 19.67 -10.85
CA SER A 201 -2.26 19.58 -10.35
C SER A 201 -1.44 18.51 -11.08
N ASP A 202 -2.08 17.63 -11.85
CA ASP A 202 -1.49 16.48 -12.54
C ASP A 202 -0.65 15.58 -11.63
N VAL A 203 -1.27 15.16 -10.52
CA VAL A 203 -0.68 14.27 -9.51
C VAL A 203 -1.61 13.09 -9.25
N VAL A 204 -1.05 11.89 -9.14
CA VAL A 204 -1.79 10.70 -8.71
C VAL A 204 -1.25 10.18 -7.39
N ALA A 205 -2.11 10.03 -6.38
CA ALA A 205 -1.78 9.26 -5.18
C ALA A 205 -2.23 7.81 -5.41
N SER A 206 -1.27 6.89 -5.46
CA SER A 206 -1.50 5.51 -5.87
C SER A 206 -1.81 4.56 -4.71
N GLY A 207 -1.69 5.03 -3.45
CA GLY A 207 -1.65 4.10 -2.33
C GLY A 207 -0.59 3.01 -2.53
N PRO A 208 -0.73 1.83 -1.89
CA PRO A 208 0.28 0.78 -1.95
C PRO A 208 0.33 0.00 -3.28
N ILE A 209 -0.50 0.35 -4.28
CA ILE A 209 -0.47 -0.27 -5.61
C ILE A 209 0.89 -0.03 -6.27
N PHE A 210 1.41 1.19 -6.19
CA PHE A 210 2.77 1.53 -6.56
C PHE A 210 3.63 1.77 -5.32
N ASN A 211 4.75 1.06 -5.23
CA ASN A 211 5.64 1.06 -4.07
C ASN A 211 7.10 1.09 -4.50
N GLN A 212 7.81 2.14 -4.17
CA GLN A 212 9.24 2.27 -4.49
C GLN A 212 10.18 1.73 -3.41
N ALA A 213 9.66 1.28 -2.27
CA ALA A 213 10.46 0.84 -1.13
C ALA A 213 10.57 -0.68 -1.00
N SER A 214 9.72 -1.46 -1.69
CA SER A 214 9.71 -2.92 -1.62
C SER A 214 9.01 -3.55 -2.82
N PHE A 215 9.08 -4.88 -2.93
CA PHE A 215 8.18 -5.64 -3.80
C PHE A 215 6.72 -5.40 -3.42
N PRO A 216 5.76 -5.52 -4.36
CA PRO A 216 4.35 -5.35 -4.06
C PRO A 216 3.91 -6.28 -2.94
N PHE A 217 3.15 -5.73 -2.01
CA PHE A 217 2.43 -6.54 -1.05
C PHE A 217 1.08 -6.95 -1.64
N ILE A 218 0.70 -8.21 -1.42
CA ILE A 218 -0.56 -8.77 -1.93
C ILE A 218 -1.28 -9.42 -0.74
N ASP A 219 -2.36 -8.82 -0.30
CA ASP A 219 -3.22 -9.38 0.74
C ASP A 219 -4.25 -10.33 0.13
N ALA A 220 -3.80 -11.54 -0.19
CA ALA A 220 -4.66 -12.56 -0.79
C ALA A 220 -5.86 -12.93 0.08
N ALA A 221 -5.77 -12.81 1.42
CA ALA A 221 -6.87 -13.08 2.34
C ALA A 221 -8.00 -12.05 2.20
N ASN A 222 -7.66 -10.84 1.75
CA ASN A 222 -8.58 -9.73 1.52
C ASN A 222 -8.79 -9.41 0.04
N GLY A 223 -8.53 -10.38 -0.83
CA GLY A 223 -8.86 -10.34 -2.25
C GLY A 223 -7.78 -9.78 -3.16
N GLY A 224 -6.57 -9.51 -2.63
CA GLY A 224 -5.43 -9.06 -3.43
C GLY A 224 -4.89 -10.14 -4.37
N THR A 225 -4.44 -9.73 -5.56
CA THR A 225 -3.87 -10.63 -6.56
C THR A 225 -2.73 -9.96 -7.32
N ILE A 226 -1.75 -10.76 -7.74
CA ILE A 226 -0.64 -10.25 -8.57
C ILE A 226 -1.13 -9.65 -9.89
N ASN A 227 -2.16 -10.25 -10.52
CA ASN A 227 -2.73 -9.72 -11.75
C ASN A 227 -3.48 -8.40 -11.49
N GLY A 228 -4.19 -8.27 -10.37
CA GLY A 228 -4.82 -7.02 -9.99
C GLY A 228 -3.83 -5.91 -9.69
N VAL A 229 -2.66 -6.22 -9.10
CA VAL A 229 -1.57 -5.23 -8.96
C VAL A 229 -1.08 -4.76 -10.33
N ILE A 230 -0.85 -5.68 -11.29
CA ILE A 230 -0.44 -5.31 -12.65
C ILE A 230 -1.53 -4.48 -13.37
N GLU A 231 -2.80 -4.85 -13.24
CA GLU A 231 -3.92 -4.08 -13.76
C GLU A 231 -3.98 -2.66 -13.15
N GLY A 232 -3.78 -2.55 -11.83
CA GLY A 232 -3.73 -1.25 -11.16
C GLY A 232 -2.57 -0.37 -11.62
N LEU A 233 -1.40 -0.96 -11.85
CA LEU A 233 -0.25 -0.25 -12.42
C LEU A 233 -0.50 0.18 -13.88
N ASN A 234 -1.17 -0.65 -14.69
CA ASN A 234 -1.58 -0.27 -16.03
C ASN A 234 -2.61 0.87 -16.00
N MET A 235 -3.63 0.80 -15.13
CA MET A 235 -4.59 1.90 -14.95
C MET A 235 -3.90 3.21 -14.54
N LEU A 236 -2.86 3.12 -13.71
CA LEU A 236 -2.05 4.28 -13.31
C LEU A 236 -1.31 4.85 -14.53
N LEU A 237 -0.64 4.01 -15.32
CA LEU A 237 0.06 4.43 -16.54
C LEU A 237 -0.88 5.01 -17.60
N ASP A 238 -2.10 4.49 -17.73
CA ASP A 238 -3.09 4.96 -18.70
C ASP A 238 -3.53 6.43 -18.47
N ILE A 239 -3.42 6.92 -17.24
CA ILE A 239 -3.78 8.30 -16.87
C ILE A 239 -2.57 9.23 -16.72
N MET A 240 -1.34 8.69 -16.77
CA MET A 240 -0.13 9.48 -16.63
C MET A 240 0.38 10.01 -17.97
N VAL A 241 0.86 11.23 -17.97
CA VAL A 241 1.52 11.86 -19.12
C VAL A 241 3.02 11.89 -18.87
N PRO A 242 3.85 11.31 -19.76
CA PRO A 242 5.30 11.36 -19.64
C PRO A 242 5.85 12.78 -19.70
N LYS A 243 6.95 13.06 -19.01
CA LYS A 243 7.60 14.38 -18.98
C LYS A 243 7.96 14.94 -20.36
N HIS A 244 8.27 14.08 -21.30
CA HIS A 244 8.63 14.48 -22.65
C HIS A 244 7.43 14.94 -23.51
N ASN A 245 6.20 14.62 -23.08
CA ASN A 245 4.98 15.01 -23.80
C ASN A 245 4.39 16.33 -23.29
N GLN A 246 4.68 16.71 -22.05
CA GLN A 246 4.27 17.99 -21.48
C GLN A 246 5.23 18.46 -20.40
N GLU A 247 5.24 19.73 -20.11
CA GLU A 247 6.05 20.32 -19.04
C GLU A 247 5.68 19.71 -17.68
N GLY A 248 6.68 19.11 -17.02
CA GLY A 248 6.54 18.46 -15.71
C GLY A 248 6.09 17.00 -15.75
N GLY A 249 5.21 16.62 -16.68
CA GLY A 249 4.56 15.29 -16.71
C GLY A 249 3.68 15.04 -15.49
N THR A 250 3.02 13.88 -15.45
CA THR A 250 2.25 13.47 -14.29
C THR A 250 3.17 12.94 -13.18
N MET A 251 3.04 13.49 -11.98
CA MET A 251 3.77 13.03 -10.80
C MET A 251 2.94 12.00 -10.02
N VAL A 252 3.61 11.07 -9.35
CA VAL A 252 2.93 10.06 -8.53
C VAL A 252 3.44 10.08 -7.09
N ILE A 253 2.50 10.07 -6.14
CA ILE A 253 2.74 9.80 -4.73
C ILE A 253 2.56 8.29 -4.54
N PRO A 254 3.66 7.51 -4.39
CA PRO A 254 3.57 6.08 -4.14
C PRO A 254 3.07 5.81 -2.73
N GLY A 255 2.62 4.58 -2.45
CA GLY A 255 2.31 4.19 -1.07
C GLY A 255 3.50 4.29 -0.15
N TYR A 256 4.70 4.02 -0.66
CA TYR A 256 5.97 4.11 0.08
C TYR A 256 7.10 4.53 -0.85
N GLY A 257 8.04 5.32 -0.33
CA GLY A 257 9.20 5.78 -1.07
C GLY A 257 9.08 7.23 -1.53
N ARG A 258 9.91 7.63 -2.49
CA ARG A 258 9.97 9.00 -3.01
C ARG A 258 8.84 9.30 -4.00
N ILE A 259 8.60 10.56 -4.25
CA ILE A 259 7.76 10.99 -5.38
C ILE A 259 8.35 10.39 -6.67
N GLY A 260 7.49 9.81 -7.51
CA GLY A 260 7.86 9.21 -8.78
C GLY A 260 7.21 9.90 -9.97
N ASP A 261 7.54 9.39 -11.15
CA ASP A 261 6.95 9.79 -12.42
C ASP A 261 6.51 8.54 -13.23
N GLU A 262 6.06 8.75 -14.45
CA GLU A 262 5.59 7.66 -15.33
C GLU A 262 6.67 6.59 -15.55
N HIS A 263 7.92 7.00 -15.73
CA HIS A 263 9.03 6.06 -15.95
C HIS A 263 9.25 5.14 -14.74
N ASP A 264 9.19 5.68 -13.52
CA ASP A 264 9.29 4.88 -12.29
C ASP A 264 8.17 3.83 -12.19
N VAL A 265 6.94 4.20 -12.58
CA VAL A 265 5.79 3.28 -12.59
C VAL A 265 5.96 2.21 -13.66
N LEU A 266 6.45 2.60 -14.85
CA LEU A 266 6.69 1.68 -15.95
C LEU A 266 7.74 0.62 -15.58
N GLU A 267 8.89 1.04 -15.03
CA GLU A 267 9.91 0.10 -14.55
C GLU A 267 9.38 -0.86 -13.48
N TYR A 268 8.61 -0.34 -12.54
CA TYR A 268 8.02 -1.16 -11.48
C TYR A 268 7.00 -2.16 -12.02
N ARG A 269 6.11 -1.74 -12.94
CA ARG A 269 5.15 -2.60 -13.60
C ARG A 269 5.83 -3.71 -14.39
N ASP A 270 6.89 -3.39 -15.13
CA ASP A 270 7.64 -4.36 -15.92
C ASP A 270 8.34 -5.37 -15.02
N MET A 271 8.98 -4.95 -13.94
CA MET A 271 9.54 -5.83 -12.92
C MET A 271 8.51 -6.83 -12.40
N VAL A 272 7.36 -6.32 -11.96
CA VAL A 272 6.28 -7.16 -11.40
C VAL A 272 5.76 -8.16 -12.43
N THR A 273 5.58 -7.71 -13.67
CA THR A 273 5.11 -8.55 -14.79
C THR A 273 6.11 -9.64 -15.12
N ILE A 274 7.41 -9.32 -15.23
CA ILE A 274 8.47 -10.27 -15.55
C ILE A 274 8.57 -11.35 -14.46
N ILE A 275 8.51 -10.96 -13.19
CA ILE A 275 8.57 -11.93 -12.08
C ILE A 275 7.32 -12.83 -12.10
N ARG A 276 6.11 -12.26 -12.28
CA ARG A 276 4.86 -13.00 -12.40
C ARG A 276 4.94 -14.03 -13.54
N ASP A 277 5.42 -13.63 -14.71
CA ASP A 277 5.48 -14.50 -15.89
C ASP A 277 6.48 -15.63 -15.71
N ARG A 278 7.62 -15.37 -15.09
CA ARG A 278 8.61 -16.42 -14.74
C ARG A 278 8.01 -17.44 -13.77
N VAL A 279 7.29 -16.99 -12.75
CA VAL A 279 6.62 -17.88 -11.79
C VAL A 279 5.50 -18.67 -12.50
N GLN A 280 4.70 -18.03 -13.34
CA GLN A 280 3.64 -18.70 -14.10
C GLN A 280 4.22 -19.78 -15.04
N ALA A 281 5.32 -19.48 -15.73
CA ALA A 281 6.00 -20.45 -16.60
C ALA A 281 6.52 -21.67 -15.81
N ALA A 282 7.02 -21.46 -14.59
CA ALA A 282 7.46 -22.54 -13.70
C ALA A 282 6.27 -23.40 -13.21
N ILE A 283 5.14 -22.77 -12.86
CA ILE A 283 3.90 -23.47 -12.50
C ILE A 283 3.40 -24.35 -13.67
N ASN A 284 3.43 -23.82 -14.90
CA ASN A 284 3.03 -24.56 -16.09
C ASN A 284 3.92 -25.79 -16.35
N LYS A 285 5.19 -25.73 -15.93
CA LYS A 285 6.13 -26.87 -15.93
C LYS A 285 5.96 -27.78 -14.72
N LYS A 286 4.92 -27.59 -13.89
CA LYS A 286 4.62 -28.35 -12.68
C LYS A 286 5.74 -28.31 -11.61
N MET A 287 6.53 -27.25 -11.58
CA MET A 287 7.56 -27.05 -10.57
C MET A 287 6.91 -26.79 -9.21
N THR A 288 7.49 -27.37 -8.17
CA THR A 288 7.09 -27.12 -6.79
C THR A 288 7.52 -25.73 -6.33
N LEU A 289 6.91 -25.18 -5.29
CA LEU A 289 7.30 -23.88 -4.72
C LEU A 289 8.81 -23.82 -4.38
N ALA A 290 9.36 -24.92 -3.82
CA ALA A 290 10.78 -25.00 -3.50
C ALA A 290 11.67 -24.87 -4.75
N GLN A 291 11.29 -25.53 -5.84
CA GLN A 291 11.99 -25.43 -7.11
C GLN A 291 11.88 -24.02 -7.72
N VAL A 292 10.71 -23.39 -7.62
CA VAL A 292 10.50 -22.00 -8.10
C VAL A 292 11.36 -21.02 -7.33
N LYS A 293 11.43 -21.13 -5.99
CA LYS A 293 12.33 -20.30 -5.19
C LYS A 293 13.80 -20.53 -5.54
N ALA A 294 14.21 -21.80 -5.74
CA ALA A 294 15.59 -22.17 -6.09
C ALA A 294 16.02 -21.59 -7.45
N MET A 295 15.10 -21.44 -8.42
CA MET A 295 15.43 -20.83 -9.71
C MET A 295 15.57 -19.31 -9.66
N LYS A 296 15.26 -18.67 -8.51
CA LYS A 296 15.36 -17.21 -8.28
C LYS A 296 14.76 -16.38 -9.43
N PRO A 297 13.43 -16.29 -9.55
CA PRO A 297 12.79 -15.56 -10.66
C PRO A 297 13.02 -14.04 -10.63
N SER A 298 13.56 -13.51 -9.54
CA SER A 298 13.82 -12.08 -9.30
C SER A 298 15.30 -11.66 -9.21
N PRO A 299 16.33 -12.42 -9.70
CA PRO A 299 17.72 -12.16 -9.32
C PRO A 299 18.23 -10.79 -9.74
N THR A 300 17.72 -10.22 -10.84
CA THR A 300 18.13 -8.90 -11.33
C THR A 300 17.69 -7.79 -10.37
N TYR A 301 16.54 -7.99 -9.69
CA TYR A 301 15.91 -6.97 -8.85
C TYR A 301 16.29 -7.10 -7.37
N GLU A 302 16.80 -8.26 -6.94
CA GLU A 302 17.25 -8.47 -5.56
C GLU A 302 18.49 -7.64 -5.20
N TYR A 303 19.30 -7.26 -6.20
CA TYR A 303 20.47 -6.40 -6.03
C TYR A 303 20.09 -4.93 -5.87
N GLU A 304 18.87 -4.53 -6.22
CA GLU A 304 18.39 -3.20 -5.94
C GLU A 304 18.11 -3.02 -4.44
N PRO A 305 18.86 -2.13 -3.76
CA PRO A 305 18.72 -1.97 -2.30
C PRO A 305 17.29 -1.65 -1.85
N ARG A 306 16.48 -1.07 -2.73
CA ARG A 306 15.09 -0.69 -2.43
C ARG A 306 14.16 -1.90 -2.24
N PHE A 307 14.40 -3.04 -2.91
CA PHE A 307 13.47 -4.17 -2.90
C PHE A 307 13.79 -5.26 -1.87
N ASN A 308 14.97 -5.26 -1.28
CA ASN A 308 15.39 -6.34 -0.39
C ASN A 308 15.88 -5.86 0.98
N ARG A 309 15.45 -4.67 1.41
CA ARG A 309 15.88 -4.07 2.70
C ARG A 309 15.08 -4.53 3.90
N ASP A 310 13.82 -4.93 3.70
CA ASP A 310 12.95 -5.33 4.80
C ASP A 310 13.03 -6.85 5.00
N PRO A 311 13.64 -7.33 6.11
CA PRO A 311 13.64 -8.75 6.43
C PRO A 311 12.22 -9.30 6.66
N ALA A 312 11.26 -8.42 6.83
CA ALA A 312 9.86 -8.76 7.00
C ALA A 312 9.15 -9.05 5.66
N TRP A 313 9.71 -8.61 4.53
CA TRP A 313 9.16 -8.83 3.19
C TRP A 313 10.26 -9.05 2.16
N THR A 314 10.70 -10.29 2.05
CA THR A 314 11.80 -10.69 1.16
C THR A 314 11.30 -11.08 -0.23
N ALA A 315 12.22 -11.13 -1.21
CA ALA A 315 11.94 -11.66 -2.55
C ALA A 315 11.31 -13.06 -2.49
N ASP A 316 11.82 -13.96 -1.64
CA ASP A 316 11.27 -15.30 -1.46
C ASP A 316 9.83 -15.32 -0.97
N MET A 317 9.46 -14.39 -0.10
CA MET A 317 8.07 -14.24 0.38
C MET A 317 7.16 -13.69 -0.71
N PHE A 318 7.64 -12.75 -1.51
CA PHE A 318 6.92 -12.24 -2.67
C PHE A 318 6.69 -13.34 -3.72
N ILE A 319 7.73 -14.10 -4.07
CA ILE A 319 7.65 -15.26 -5.00
C ILE A 319 6.64 -16.29 -4.48
N GLU A 320 6.68 -16.62 -3.19
CA GLU A 320 5.73 -17.56 -2.59
C GLU A 320 4.29 -17.05 -2.71
N THR A 321 4.07 -15.76 -2.45
CA THR A 321 2.75 -15.14 -2.57
C THR A 321 2.24 -15.23 -4.01
N ILE A 322 3.08 -14.92 -5.01
CA ILE A 322 2.73 -15.07 -6.43
C ILE A 322 2.40 -16.52 -6.77
N TYR A 323 3.27 -17.47 -6.37
CA TYR A 323 3.07 -18.88 -6.66
C TYR A 323 1.73 -19.39 -6.12
N ARG A 324 1.41 -19.10 -4.85
CA ARG A 324 0.14 -19.49 -4.23
C ARG A 324 -1.05 -18.83 -4.94
N ASN A 325 -0.95 -17.54 -5.24
CA ASN A 325 -1.99 -16.76 -5.90
C ASN A 325 -2.33 -17.29 -7.30
N LEU A 326 -1.32 -17.69 -8.07
CA LEU A 326 -1.49 -18.23 -9.42
C LEU A 326 -1.90 -19.72 -9.42
N SER A 327 -1.48 -20.50 -8.41
CA SER A 327 -1.79 -21.93 -8.31
C SER A 327 -3.24 -22.22 -7.86
N THR A 328 -3.89 -21.28 -7.15
CA THR A 328 -5.27 -21.42 -6.65
C THR A 328 -6.35 -21.11 -7.70
N ARG A 329 -5.97 -20.54 -8.84
CA ARG A 329 -6.89 -20.29 -9.97
C ARG A 329 -6.95 -21.53 -10.85
N LYS A 330 -7.80 -22.53 -10.48
CA LYS A 330 -8.28 -23.60 -11.36
C LYS A 330 -9.73 -23.35 -11.70
#